data_0a17fb64feccb59260093ba5b111990c
#
_entry.id   0a17fb64feccb59260093ba5b111990c
#
_cell.length_a   1.000
_cell.length_b   1.000
_cell.length_c   1.000
_cell.angle_alpha   90.00
_cell.angle_beta   90.00
_cell.angle_gamma   90.00
#
_symmetry.space_group_name_H-M   'P 1'
#
loop_
_entity.id
_entity.type
_entity.pdbx_description
1 polymer ?
#
loop_
_entity_poly.entity_id
_entity_poly.type
_entity_poly.pdbx_seq_one_letter_code
_entity_poly.pdbx_strand_id
1 'polypeptide(L)'
;MWLHIIGAKVYGISKEIVTKPSHYKSINLTGKVKEYFFDLSDFKRTKDTITKIKPDFIFHLAAQAIVKKSYDYPLATWKSNLFSTLNILESIQKLNRKCHVITITSDKVYKNIEIERGYNENDLLGGDDPYSASKGATELLINSYLKSFLSKKNSKISLSIARAGNVIGGGDWSEGRLIPDCIKFWKDNK
;
A
#
# COMPACT_ATOMS: atom_id res chain seq x y z
N MET A 1 2.15 15.33 -3.79
CA MET A 1 2.58 16.54 -4.54
C MET A 1 2.20 16.45 -6.01
N TRP A 2 2.67 15.46 -6.78
CA TRP A 2 2.39 15.33 -8.22
C TRP A 2 0.89 15.40 -8.57
N LEU A 3 0.03 14.60 -7.93
CA LEU A 3 -1.42 14.63 -8.15
C LEU A 3 -2.02 16.02 -7.93
N HIS A 4 -1.55 16.75 -6.92
CA HIS A 4 -1.99 18.14 -6.69
C HIS A 4 -1.56 19.07 -7.82
N ILE A 5 -0.34 18.93 -8.35
CA ILE A 5 0.19 19.77 -9.44
C ILE A 5 -0.64 19.62 -10.72
N ILE A 6 -1.13 18.40 -11.02
CA ILE A 6 -1.99 18.13 -12.17
C ILE A 6 -3.48 18.44 -11.92
N GLY A 7 -3.80 19.12 -10.81
CA GLY A 7 -5.14 19.64 -10.51
C GLY A 7 -6.06 18.68 -9.75
N ALA A 8 -5.59 17.55 -9.28
CA ALA A 8 -6.41 16.64 -8.50
C ALA A 8 -6.69 17.16 -7.08
N LYS A 9 -7.90 16.95 -6.58
CA LYS A 9 -8.25 17.15 -5.18
C LYS A 9 -7.77 15.95 -4.38
N VAL A 10 -6.67 16.10 -3.65
CA VAL A 10 -5.97 15.00 -2.99
C VAL A 10 -6.37 14.87 -1.52
N TYR A 11 -6.66 13.63 -1.13
CA TYR A 11 -6.89 13.23 0.26
C TYR A 11 -5.83 12.19 0.65
N GLY A 12 -5.16 12.38 1.77
CA GLY A 12 -4.18 11.46 2.32
C GLY A 12 -4.72 10.77 3.58
N ILE A 13 -4.54 9.45 3.66
CA ILE A 13 -4.82 8.69 4.88
C ILE A 13 -3.54 8.00 5.30
N SER A 14 -3.11 8.21 6.54
CA SER A 14 -1.94 7.58 7.13
C SER A 14 -2.18 7.31 8.60
N LYS A 15 -1.55 6.27 9.14
CA LYS A 15 -1.60 5.99 10.58
C LYS A 15 -0.80 7.03 11.36
N GLU A 16 0.42 7.29 10.90
CA GLU A 16 1.38 8.16 11.57
C GLU A 16 2.50 8.61 10.62
N ILE A 17 3.31 9.56 11.07
CA ILE A 17 4.56 9.94 10.40
C ILE A 17 5.68 9.13 11.06
N VAL A 18 6.22 8.16 10.32
CA VAL A 18 7.06 7.07 10.85
C VAL A 18 8.48 7.52 11.22
N THR A 19 9.05 8.52 10.51
CA THR A 19 10.47 8.88 10.66
C THR A 19 10.70 10.33 11.03
N LYS A 20 11.83 10.58 11.71
CA LYS A 20 12.37 11.91 12.00
C LYS A 20 13.87 11.89 11.66
N PRO A 21 14.34 12.66 10.65
CA PRO A 21 13.54 13.51 9.75
C PRO A 21 12.58 12.71 8.86
N SER A 22 11.64 13.38 8.20
CA SER A 22 10.66 12.72 7.33
C SER A 22 10.46 13.45 6.03
N HIS A 23 10.37 12.71 4.94
CA HIS A 23 10.02 13.23 3.63
C HIS A 23 8.69 14.00 3.65
N TYR A 24 7.69 13.46 4.34
CA TYR A 24 6.38 14.07 4.52
C TYR A 24 6.45 15.51 5.02
N LYS A 25 7.26 15.77 6.05
CA LYS A 25 7.45 17.14 6.57
C LYS A 25 8.21 18.04 5.61
N SER A 26 9.21 17.48 4.93
CA SER A 26 10.08 18.23 4.01
C SER A 26 9.36 18.75 2.78
N ILE A 27 8.36 18.02 2.25
CA ILE A 27 7.64 18.41 1.04
C ILE A 27 6.50 19.42 1.27
N ASN A 28 6.21 19.77 2.51
CA ASN A 28 5.16 20.72 2.93
C ASN A 28 3.84 20.56 2.15
N LEU A 29 2.99 19.68 2.63
CA LEU A 29 1.68 19.39 2.02
C LEU A 29 0.55 20.28 2.54
N THR A 30 0.84 21.25 3.42
CA THR A 30 -0.15 22.14 4.02
C THR A 30 -0.97 22.85 2.94
N GLY A 31 -2.29 22.75 3.03
CA GLY A 31 -3.22 23.32 2.06
C GLY A 31 -3.30 22.60 0.70
N LYS A 32 -2.41 21.65 0.41
CA LYS A 32 -2.36 20.92 -0.87
C LYS A 32 -3.06 19.55 -0.80
N VAL A 33 -3.08 18.95 0.39
CA VAL A 33 -3.68 17.64 0.65
C VAL A 33 -4.54 17.74 1.90
N LYS A 34 -5.75 17.20 1.84
CA LYS A 34 -6.58 17.03 3.04
C LYS A 34 -6.22 15.72 3.72
N GLU A 35 -5.77 15.78 4.96
CA GLU A 35 -5.17 14.67 5.65
C GLU A 35 -6.07 14.09 6.74
N TYR A 36 -6.00 12.77 6.88
CA TYR A 36 -6.66 11.99 7.92
C TYR A 36 -5.63 11.06 8.56
N PHE A 37 -5.51 11.10 9.87
CA PHE A 37 -4.61 10.24 10.62
C PHE A 37 -5.38 9.17 11.39
N PHE A 38 -5.35 7.94 10.88
CA PHE A 38 -5.90 6.76 11.53
C PHE A 38 -5.41 5.47 10.87
N ASP A 39 -5.56 4.35 11.58
CA ASP A 39 -5.20 3.04 11.07
C ASP A 39 -6.31 2.51 10.14
N LEU A 40 -5.98 2.20 8.88
CA LEU A 40 -6.92 1.63 7.90
C LEU A 40 -7.49 0.27 8.32
N SER A 41 -6.90 -0.40 9.32
CA SER A 41 -7.49 -1.60 9.92
C SER A 41 -8.73 -1.31 10.78
N ASP A 42 -9.02 -0.04 11.09
CA ASP A 42 -10.31 0.41 11.64
C ASP A 42 -11.34 0.48 10.49
N PHE A 43 -12.16 -0.55 10.39
CA PHE A 43 -13.16 -0.66 9.32
C PHE A 43 -14.16 0.50 9.32
N LYS A 44 -14.66 0.88 10.50
CA LYS A 44 -15.67 1.94 10.60
C LYS A 44 -15.13 3.27 10.09
N ARG A 45 -13.96 3.70 10.55
CA ARG A 45 -13.32 4.94 10.11
C ARG A 45 -12.96 4.91 8.63
N THR A 46 -12.46 3.78 8.14
CA THR A 46 -12.12 3.59 6.72
C THR A 46 -13.35 3.76 5.85
N LYS A 47 -14.43 3.04 6.17
CA LYS A 47 -15.70 3.11 5.46
C LYS A 47 -16.31 4.51 5.47
N ASP A 48 -16.41 5.13 6.66
CA ASP A 48 -17.01 6.45 6.81
C ASP A 48 -16.23 7.50 6.01
N THR A 49 -14.89 7.41 6.03
CA THR A 49 -14.01 8.32 5.29
C THR A 49 -14.16 8.14 3.78
N ILE A 50 -14.11 6.91 3.27
CA ILE A 50 -14.27 6.63 1.82
C ILE A 50 -15.67 7.04 1.35
N THR A 51 -16.71 6.75 2.12
CA THR A 51 -18.10 7.14 1.82
C THR A 51 -18.29 8.66 1.79
N LYS A 52 -17.63 9.37 2.69
CA LYS A 52 -17.65 10.84 2.75
C LYS A 52 -16.90 11.48 1.60
N ILE A 53 -15.71 10.97 1.26
CA ILE A 53 -14.86 11.52 0.20
C ILE A 53 -15.44 11.20 -1.18
N LYS A 54 -15.97 10.00 -1.38
CA LYS A 54 -16.45 9.47 -2.66
C LYS A 54 -15.38 9.63 -3.75
N PRO A 55 -14.21 9.01 -3.61
CA PRO A 55 -13.07 9.22 -4.50
C PRO A 55 -13.33 8.66 -5.90
N ASP A 56 -12.72 9.29 -6.92
CA ASP A 56 -12.66 8.77 -8.29
C ASP A 56 -11.50 7.77 -8.43
N PHE A 57 -10.42 7.98 -7.66
CA PHE A 57 -9.24 7.12 -7.63
C PHE A 57 -8.81 6.84 -6.19
N ILE A 58 -8.39 5.61 -5.94
CA ILE A 58 -7.74 5.21 -4.68
C ILE A 58 -6.39 4.59 -5.04
N PHE A 59 -5.31 5.18 -4.55
CA PHE A 59 -3.97 4.58 -4.58
C PHE A 59 -3.70 4.00 -3.19
N HIS A 60 -3.82 2.69 -3.07
CA HIS A 60 -3.59 2.01 -1.80
C HIS A 60 -2.12 1.61 -1.66
N LEU A 61 -1.35 2.50 -1.03
CA LEU A 61 0.07 2.31 -0.75
C LEU A 61 0.35 1.99 0.73
N ALA A 62 -0.69 2.11 1.58
CA ALA A 62 -0.52 1.91 3.02
C ALA A 62 -0.22 0.44 3.34
N ALA A 63 0.90 0.22 4.01
CA ALA A 63 1.34 -1.10 4.44
C ALA A 63 2.43 -0.97 5.53
N GLN A 64 2.63 -2.02 6.31
CA GLN A 64 3.89 -2.25 6.99
C GLN A 64 4.87 -2.81 5.94
N ALA A 65 5.89 -2.03 5.53
CA ALA A 65 6.71 -2.30 4.35
C ALA A 65 8.13 -2.80 4.66
N ILE A 66 8.48 -2.96 5.93
CA ILE A 66 9.83 -3.33 6.36
C ILE A 66 9.87 -4.82 6.70
N VAL A 67 10.58 -5.60 5.89
CA VAL A 67 10.68 -7.08 6.09
C VAL A 67 11.18 -7.41 7.49
N LYS A 68 12.26 -6.79 7.96
CA LYS A 68 12.79 -7.02 9.32
C LYS A 68 11.71 -6.85 10.40
N LYS A 69 10.93 -5.77 10.33
CA LYS A 69 9.82 -5.53 11.29
C LYS A 69 8.72 -6.58 11.22
N SER A 70 8.57 -7.29 10.11
CA SER A 70 7.56 -8.35 10.02
C SER A 70 7.88 -9.57 10.87
N TYR A 71 9.16 -9.83 11.11
CA TYR A 71 9.58 -10.87 12.05
C TYR A 71 9.35 -10.48 13.51
N ASP A 72 9.64 -9.22 13.85
CA ASP A 72 9.45 -8.72 15.21
C ASP A 72 7.96 -8.53 15.56
N TYR A 73 7.14 -8.15 14.57
CA TYR A 73 5.72 -7.80 14.75
C TYR A 73 4.82 -8.45 13.68
N PRO A 74 4.75 -9.80 13.62
CA PRO A 74 4.02 -10.49 12.54
C PRO A 74 2.52 -10.17 12.56
N LEU A 75 1.87 -10.17 13.72
CA LEU A 75 0.45 -9.84 13.84
C LEU A 75 0.13 -8.42 13.34
N ALA A 76 0.97 -7.44 13.69
CA ALA A 76 0.80 -6.06 13.23
C ALA A 76 1.01 -5.95 11.71
N THR A 77 1.93 -6.73 11.14
CA THR A 77 2.17 -6.80 9.70
C THR A 77 0.96 -7.35 8.96
N TRP A 78 0.41 -8.49 9.40
CA TRP A 78 -0.80 -9.08 8.82
C TRP A 78 -1.99 -8.11 8.93
N LYS A 79 -2.20 -7.53 10.10
CA LYS A 79 -3.26 -6.56 10.33
C LYS A 79 -3.14 -5.33 9.41
N SER A 80 -1.94 -4.79 9.30
CA SER A 80 -1.70 -3.62 8.45
C SER A 80 -1.85 -3.93 6.96
N ASN A 81 -1.34 -5.07 6.48
CA ASN A 81 -1.26 -5.34 5.04
C ASN A 81 -2.55 -5.96 4.49
N LEU A 82 -3.09 -6.95 5.18
CA LEU A 82 -4.27 -7.68 4.72
C LEU A 82 -5.57 -6.98 5.10
N PHE A 83 -5.76 -6.65 6.39
CA PHE A 83 -7.03 -6.09 6.84
C PHE A 83 -7.27 -4.65 6.37
N SER A 84 -6.22 -3.84 6.19
CA SER A 84 -6.38 -2.52 5.58
C SER A 84 -6.92 -2.62 4.15
N THR A 85 -6.40 -3.58 3.37
CA THR A 85 -6.90 -3.84 2.01
C THR A 85 -8.33 -4.36 2.03
N LEU A 86 -8.66 -5.32 2.91
CA LEU A 86 -10.01 -5.84 3.09
C LEU A 86 -10.99 -4.70 3.39
N ASN A 87 -10.65 -3.81 4.31
CA ASN A 87 -11.51 -2.69 4.71
C ASN A 87 -11.76 -1.70 3.58
N ILE A 88 -10.76 -1.46 2.72
CA ILE A 88 -10.93 -0.64 1.51
C ILE A 88 -11.88 -1.35 0.55
N LEU A 89 -11.67 -2.64 0.27
CA LEU A 89 -12.51 -3.43 -0.65
C LEU A 89 -13.97 -3.45 -0.18
N GLU A 90 -14.23 -3.69 1.09
CA GLU A 90 -15.56 -3.64 1.70
C GLU A 90 -16.21 -2.26 1.58
N SER A 91 -15.41 -1.20 1.74
CA SER A 91 -15.91 0.18 1.68
C SER A 91 -16.30 0.59 0.27
N ILE A 92 -15.53 0.18 -0.75
CA ILE A 92 -15.78 0.56 -2.14
C ILE A 92 -16.93 -0.21 -2.77
N GLN A 93 -17.23 -1.44 -2.34
CA GLN A 93 -18.37 -2.21 -2.87
C GLN A 93 -19.71 -1.44 -2.80
N LYS A 94 -19.84 -0.58 -1.80
CA LYS A 94 -21.04 0.21 -1.55
C LYS A 94 -21.03 1.58 -2.22
N LEU A 95 -19.97 1.92 -2.94
CA LEU A 95 -19.88 3.18 -3.67
C LEU A 95 -20.74 3.10 -4.95
N ASN A 96 -21.78 3.94 -5.04
CA ASN A 96 -22.60 4.03 -6.24
C ASN A 96 -22.05 5.06 -7.25
N ARG A 97 -20.73 5.01 -7.52
CA ARG A 97 -20.07 5.87 -8.51
C ARG A 97 -18.83 5.18 -9.08
N LYS A 98 -18.34 5.66 -10.21
CA LYS A 98 -17.08 5.15 -10.78
C LYS A 98 -15.93 5.46 -9.82
N CYS A 99 -15.14 4.42 -9.53
CA CYS A 99 -13.92 4.54 -8.74
C CYS A 99 -12.89 3.53 -9.25
N HIS A 100 -11.67 4.01 -9.48
CA HIS A 100 -10.53 3.18 -9.88
C HIS A 100 -9.63 2.97 -8.67
N VAL A 101 -9.38 1.72 -8.32
CA VAL A 101 -8.52 1.37 -7.18
C VAL A 101 -7.26 0.70 -7.69
N ILE A 102 -6.12 1.22 -7.29
CA ILE A 102 -4.81 0.66 -7.59
C ILE A 102 -4.16 0.28 -6.26
N THR A 103 -3.96 -1.02 -6.06
CA THR A 103 -3.30 -1.54 -4.87
C THR A 103 -1.86 -1.88 -5.17
N ILE A 104 -0.96 -1.31 -4.40
CA ILE A 104 0.47 -1.57 -4.55
C ILE A 104 0.86 -2.77 -3.67
N THR A 105 1.37 -3.79 -4.33
CA THR A 105 1.93 -4.96 -3.66
C THR A 105 3.45 -4.97 -3.78
N SER A 106 4.08 -6.08 -4.06
CA SER A 106 5.53 -6.22 -4.06
C SER A 106 5.96 -7.30 -5.04
N ASP A 107 7.19 -7.23 -5.53
CA ASP A 107 7.89 -8.34 -6.19
C ASP A 107 8.02 -9.58 -5.28
N LYS A 108 7.98 -9.39 -3.97
CA LYS A 108 8.06 -10.47 -2.97
C LYS A 108 6.77 -11.30 -2.82
N VAL A 109 5.75 -11.02 -3.62
CA VAL A 109 4.51 -11.84 -3.66
C VAL A 109 4.71 -13.17 -4.38
N TYR A 110 5.75 -13.29 -5.21
CA TYR A 110 6.03 -14.53 -5.93
C TYR A 110 6.58 -15.60 -5.00
N LYS A 111 6.16 -16.83 -5.22
CA LYS A 111 6.89 -17.99 -4.68
C LYS A 111 8.25 -18.05 -5.35
N ASN A 112 9.31 -17.80 -4.59
CA ASN A 112 10.66 -17.86 -5.14
C ASN A 112 11.06 -19.32 -5.36
N ILE A 113 11.20 -19.71 -6.62
CA ILE A 113 11.63 -21.05 -7.06
C ILE A 113 12.93 -20.97 -7.88
N GLU A 114 13.63 -19.85 -7.78
CA GLU A 114 14.97 -19.63 -8.37
C GLU A 114 15.05 -19.98 -9.87
N ILE A 115 14.03 -19.58 -10.64
CA ILE A 115 14.02 -19.79 -12.09
C ILE A 115 14.89 -18.75 -12.81
N GLU A 116 15.52 -19.16 -13.94
CA GLU A 116 16.42 -18.28 -14.69
C GLU A 116 15.75 -17.08 -15.36
N ARG A 117 14.46 -17.18 -15.68
CA ARG A 117 13.69 -16.07 -16.24
C ARG A 117 13.14 -15.14 -15.16
N GLY A 118 12.80 -13.90 -15.53
CA GLY A 118 12.01 -13.02 -14.67
C GLY A 118 10.60 -13.58 -14.38
N TYR A 119 10.08 -13.28 -13.18
CA TYR A 119 8.69 -13.60 -12.81
C TYR A 119 7.70 -12.71 -13.57
N ASN A 120 6.51 -13.24 -13.84
CA ASN A 120 5.39 -12.51 -14.45
C ASN A 120 4.12 -12.70 -13.62
N GLU A 121 3.04 -12.01 -14.01
CA GLU A 121 1.81 -11.93 -13.21
C GLU A 121 1.07 -13.27 -13.05
N ASN A 122 1.37 -14.26 -13.88
CA ASN A 122 0.75 -15.60 -13.82
C ASN A 122 1.53 -16.59 -12.95
N ASP A 123 2.72 -16.21 -12.48
CA ASP A 123 3.52 -17.09 -11.64
C ASP A 123 2.93 -17.21 -10.24
N LEU A 124 3.24 -18.32 -9.58
CA LEU A 124 2.67 -18.68 -8.29
C LEU A 124 2.96 -17.60 -7.23
N LEU A 125 1.93 -17.28 -6.48
CA LEU A 125 2.05 -16.45 -5.29
C LEU A 125 2.58 -17.27 -4.12
N GLY A 126 3.37 -16.61 -3.26
CA GLY A 126 3.94 -17.25 -2.08
C GLY A 126 4.50 -16.22 -1.11
N GLY A 127 5.61 -16.57 -0.48
CA GLY A 127 6.34 -15.74 0.47
C GLY A 127 6.62 -16.51 1.76
N ASP A 128 7.89 -16.61 2.12
CA ASP A 128 8.36 -17.42 3.24
C ASP A 128 8.47 -16.58 4.53
N ASP A 129 8.45 -15.28 4.43
CA ASP A 129 8.43 -14.37 5.57
C ASP A 129 7.05 -13.70 5.77
N PRO A 130 6.75 -13.18 6.97
CA PRO A 130 5.42 -12.61 7.26
C PRO A 130 5.04 -11.43 6.39
N TYR A 131 6.01 -10.62 5.92
CA TYR A 131 5.75 -9.52 4.99
C TYR A 131 5.35 -10.05 3.61
N SER A 132 6.19 -10.91 3.02
CA SER A 132 5.98 -11.49 1.69
C SER A 132 4.67 -12.27 1.64
N ALA A 133 4.44 -13.13 2.63
CA ALA A 133 3.20 -13.88 2.76
C ALA A 133 1.97 -12.97 2.89
N SER A 134 2.05 -11.89 3.68
CA SER A 134 0.94 -10.94 3.81
C SER A 134 0.61 -10.21 2.51
N LYS A 135 1.64 -9.90 1.70
CA LYS A 135 1.45 -9.29 0.37
C LYS A 135 0.88 -10.27 -0.65
N GLY A 136 1.33 -11.53 -0.66
CA GLY A 136 0.76 -12.60 -1.49
C GLY A 136 -0.71 -12.87 -1.15
N ALA A 137 -1.03 -12.98 0.15
CA ALA A 137 -2.40 -13.14 0.62
C ALA A 137 -3.29 -11.94 0.27
N THR A 138 -2.73 -10.73 0.27
CA THR A 138 -3.45 -9.53 -0.17
C THR A 138 -3.86 -9.64 -1.64
N GLU A 139 -3.03 -10.18 -2.52
CA GLU A 139 -3.42 -10.39 -3.92
C GLU A 139 -4.49 -11.47 -4.09
N LEU A 140 -4.42 -12.55 -3.32
CA LEU A 140 -5.48 -13.57 -3.29
C LEU A 140 -6.81 -12.96 -2.84
N LEU A 141 -6.79 -12.13 -1.80
CA LEU A 141 -7.95 -11.38 -1.32
C LEU A 141 -8.52 -10.48 -2.43
N ILE A 142 -7.69 -9.68 -3.08
CA ILE A 142 -8.10 -8.78 -4.17
C ILE A 142 -8.73 -9.56 -5.32
N ASN A 143 -8.10 -10.65 -5.75
CA ASN A 143 -8.60 -11.50 -6.82
C ASN A 143 -9.94 -12.15 -6.47
N SER A 144 -10.14 -12.58 -5.22
CA SER A 144 -11.42 -13.09 -4.72
C SER A 144 -12.51 -12.03 -4.83
N TYR A 145 -12.24 -10.80 -4.37
CA TYR A 145 -13.19 -9.68 -4.44
C TYR A 145 -13.52 -9.28 -5.87
N LEU A 146 -12.49 -9.23 -6.72
CA LEU A 146 -12.67 -8.93 -8.14
C LEU A 146 -13.63 -9.93 -8.78
N LYS A 147 -13.39 -11.22 -8.62
CA LYS A 147 -14.20 -12.29 -9.21
C LYS A 147 -15.60 -12.39 -8.62
N SER A 148 -15.74 -12.26 -7.30
CA SER A 148 -17.01 -12.50 -6.61
C SER A 148 -17.95 -11.29 -6.62
N PHE A 149 -17.41 -10.08 -6.54
CA PHE A 149 -18.23 -8.88 -6.27
C PHE A 149 -18.09 -7.77 -7.32
N LEU A 150 -16.90 -7.61 -7.93
CA LEU A 150 -16.58 -6.44 -8.74
C LEU A 150 -16.56 -6.69 -10.26
N SER A 151 -16.51 -7.94 -10.70
CA SER A 151 -16.50 -8.30 -12.13
C SER A 151 -17.88 -8.28 -12.82
N LYS A 152 -18.92 -7.83 -12.11
CA LYS A 152 -20.26 -7.73 -12.69
C LYS A 152 -20.29 -6.70 -13.83
N LYS A 153 -21.04 -7.00 -14.90
CA LYS A 153 -21.16 -6.19 -16.14
C LYS A 153 -21.46 -4.70 -15.89
N ASN A 154 -22.07 -4.35 -14.75
CA ASN A 154 -22.44 -3.00 -14.37
C ASN A 154 -21.63 -2.48 -13.17
N SER A 155 -20.50 -3.10 -12.82
CA SER A 155 -19.67 -2.60 -11.75
C SER A 155 -19.12 -1.22 -12.11
N LYS A 156 -19.25 -0.28 -11.19
CA LYS A 156 -18.66 1.06 -11.30
C LYS A 156 -17.25 1.11 -10.73
N ILE A 157 -16.79 0.01 -10.16
CA ILE A 157 -15.48 -0.12 -9.55
C ILE A 157 -14.56 -0.89 -10.49
N SER A 158 -13.40 -0.33 -10.78
CA SER A 158 -12.28 -1.06 -11.38
C SER A 158 -11.14 -1.19 -10.38
N LEU A 159 -10.50 -2.33 -10.39
CA LEU A 159 -9.47 -2.70 -9.43
C LEU A 159 -8.27 -3.25 -10.17
N SER A 160 -7.08 -2.71 -9.86
CA SER A 160 -5.80 -3.15 -10.43
C SER A 160 -4.80 -3.39 -9.32
N ILE A 161 -3.89 -4.33 -9.56
CA ILE A 161 -2.73 -4.59 -8.71
C ILE A 161 -1.49 -4.11 -9.46
N ALA A 162 -0.60 -3.42 -8.77
CA ALA A 162 0.71 -3.08 -9.28
C ALA A 162 1.78 -3.64 -8.34
N ARG A 163 2.60 -4.55 -8.86
CA ARG A 163 3.75 -5.11 -8.15
C ARG A 163 4.95 -4.20 -8.37
N ALA A 164 5.65 -3.87 -7.31
CA ALA A 164 6.85 -3.05 -7.36
C ALA A 164 7.98 -3.72 -6.58
N GLY A 165 9.19 -3.63 -7.10
CA GLY A 165 10.42 -3.95 -6.38
C GLY A 165 10.79 -2.86 -5.37
N ASN A 166 12.07 -2.75 -5.05
CA ASN A 166 12.54 -1.72 -4.13
C ASN A 166 12.37 -0.32 -4.75
N VAL A 167 11.56 0.50 -4.11
CA VAL A 167 11.36 1.90 -4.50
C VAL A 167 12.40 2.76 -3.82
N ILE A 168 13.17 3.52 -4.59
CA ILE A 168 14.22 4.42 -4.13
C ILE A 168 13.79 5.85 -4.41
N GLY A 169 13.94 6.72 -3.41
CA GLY A 169 13.59 8.14 -3.56
C GLY A 169 14.21 8.99 -2.46
N GLY A 170 14.28 10.30 -2.72
CA GLY A 170 14.77 11.26 -1.73
C GLY A 170 13.86 11.32 -0.50
N GLY A 171 14.47 11.55 0.67
CA GLY A 171 13.74 11.72 1.94
C GLY A 171 13.29 10.44 2.62
N ASP A 172 13.72 9.26 2.17
CA ASP A 172 13.55 8.01 2.92
C ASP A 172 14.59 7.93 4.04
N TRP A 173 14.13 7.86 5.28
CA TRP A 173 14.94 7.75 6.49
C TRP A 173 14.65 6.46 7.26
N SER A 174 13.93 5.53 6.64
CA SER A 174 13.52 4.28 7.28
C SER A 174 14.71 3.37 7.54
N GLU A 175 14.76 2.76 8.71
CA GLU A 175 15.74 1.70 9.04
C GLU A 175 15.39 0.40 8.31
N GLY A 176 16.42 -0.41 8.03
CA GLY A 176 16.26 -1.67 7.31
C GLY A 176 16.00 -1.48 5.80
N ARG A 177 16.34 -0.32 5.27
CA ARG A 177 16.32 -0.01 3.84
C ARG A 177 17.75 0.14 3.31
N LEU A 178 18.08 -0.56 2.23
CA LEU A 178 19.45 -0.64 1.71
C LEU A 178 20.10 0.74 1.54
N ILE A 179 19.50 1.62 0.75
CA ILE A 179 20.13 2.92 0.44
C ILE A 179 20.20 3.85 1.66
N PRO A 180 19.14 4.07 2.46
CA PRO A 180 19.25 4.84 3.69
C PRO A 180 20.29 4.30 4.67
N ASP A 181 20.38 2.99 4.82
CA ASP A 181 21.34 2.39 5.75
C ASP A 181 22.76 2.54 5.23
N CYS A 182 23.04 2.28 3.94
CA CYS A 182 24.34 2.53 3.34
C CYS A 182 24.78 3.99 3.53
N ILE A 183 23.90 4.97 3.26
CA ILE A 183 24.23 6.39 3.41
C ILE A 183 24.57 6.72 4.87
N LYS A 184 23.83 6.18 5.84
CA LYS A 184 24.13 6.38 7.27
C LYS A 184 25.49 5.81 7.64
N PHE A 185 25.78 4.56 7.26
CA PHE A 185 27.07 3.92 7.54
C PHE A 185 28.24 4.66 6.91
N TRP A 186 28.13 5.05 5.64
CA TRP A 186 29.20 5.81 4.97
C TRP A 186 29.44 7.19 5.59
N LYS A 187 28.37 7.86 6.02
CA LYS A 187 28.52 9.15 6.71
C LYS A 187 29.27 9.01 8.04
N ASP A 188 29.11 7.89 8.72
CA ASP A 188 29.75 7.60 10.01
C ASP A 188 31.12 6.91 9.83
N ASN A 189 31.65 6.81 8.59
CA ASN A 189 32.93 6.11 8.24
C ASN A 189 32.96 4.65 8.75
N LYS A 190 31.87 3.93 8.66
CA LYS A 190 31.73 2.52 9.07
C LYS A 190 31.60 1.60 7.86
#